data_1f7f303ff61b5d4946145c2c42e5d271
#
_entry.id   1f7f303ff61b5d4946145c2c42e5d271
#
_cell.length_a   1.000
_cell.length_b   1.000
_cell.length_c   1.000
_cell.angle_alpha   90.00
_cell.angle_beta   90.00
_cell.angle_gamma   90.00
#
_symmetry.space_group_name_H-M   'P 1'
#
loop_
_entity.id
_entity.type
_entity.pdbx_description
1 polymer ?
#
loop_
_entity_poly.entity_id
_entity_poly.type
_entity_poly.pdbx_seq_one_letter_code
_entity_poly.pdbx_strand_id
1 'polypeptide(L)'
;MLVSHVDDFVYSGTDGWQQRVMDSLMEEFKISAHFKGSFKYIGLNVVQGRSSVQVDQQKYVECLKEINLSPERLKQKDDILSLEEKALLRSVSGQLLWASTQTRPDISFDACVISNYGKGPTVRNILAANKAIKKLKSTTSKLLFPELGNPEEFKVLAYSDATHASLPSGASHGALIVFLAGNGRVAPIMWQSKKLNRVTKSPLASETMELAEAADAGFLIAAMVQEVYNLQRFPPVECFTDSLSLTEFLKTSHVIQDTRLRVDVARIREMLKLKEITVKWVRNEFQLADPLTKAGASSVKLLEVLRTAKLKM
;
A
#
# COMPACT_ATOMS: atom_id res chain seq x y z
N MET A 1 2.11 -19.22 13.57
CA MET A 1 1.52 -18.91 12.25
C MET A 1 2.34 -19.59 11.17
N LEU A 2 1.69 -20.25 10.20
CA LEU A 2 2.29 -20.86 9.03
C LEU A 2 1.58 -20.32 7.79
N VAL A 3 2.35 -19.91 6.77
CA VAL A 3 1.86 -19.44 5.48
C VAL A 3 2.51 -20.28 4.39
N SER A 4 1.73 -20.73 3.43
CA SER A 4 2.22 -21.48 2.27
C SER A 4 1.99 -20.70 0.99
N HIS A 5 2.93 -20.81 0.06
CA HIS A 5 2.80 -20.32 -1.29
C HIS A 5 3.43 -21.33 -2.25
N VAL A 6 2.59 -22.05 -2.97
CA VAL A 6 2.99 -23.17 -3.84
C VAL A 6 3.85 -24.18 -3.05
N ASP A 7 5.16 -24.22 -3.30
CA ASP A 7 6.11 -25.14 -2.68
C ASP A 7 6.88 -24.54 -1.49
N ASP A 8 6.68 -23.26 -1.20
CA ASP A 8 7.39 -22.53 -0.15
C ASP A 8 6.52 -22.34 1.10
N PHE A 9 7.11 -22.55 2.29
CA PHE A 9 6.51 -22.28 3.58
C PHE A 9 7.26 -21.18 4.32
N VAL A 10 6.53 -20.23 4.92
CA VAL A 10 7.07 -19.28 5.91
C VAL A 10 6.31 -19.47 7.22
N TYR A 11 7.03 -19.55 8.33
CA TYR A 11 6.42 -19.72 9.62
C TYR A 11 7.07 -18.84 10.69
N SER A 12 6.28 -18.52 11.72
CA SER A 12 6.70 -17.77 12.90
C SER A 12 5.92 -18.27 14.10
N GLY A 13 6.59 -18.40 15.26
CA GLY A 13 6.01 -18.86 16.51
C GLY A 13 7.08 -19.08 17.57
N THR A 14 6.68 -19.59 18.74
CA THR A 14 7.62 -20.01 19.79
C THR A 14 8.49 -21.20 19.32
N ASP A 15 9.66 -21.37 19.88
CA ASP A 15 10.58 -22.45 19.48
C ASP A 15 9.92 -23.83 19.52
N GLY A 16 9.18 -24.14 20.57
CA GLY A 16 8.48 -25.43 20.68
C GLY A 16 7.36 -25.60 19.65
N TRP A 17 6.69 -24.53 19.24
CA TRP A 17 5.70 -24.57 18.16
C TRP A 17 6.41 -24.75 16.81
N GLN A 18 7.48 -24.00 16.57
CA GLN A 18 8.27 -24.12 15.34
C GLN A 18 8.79 -25.54 15.14
N GLN A 19 9.32 -26.16 16.21
CA GLN A 19 9.83 -27.54 16.14
C GLN A 19 8.71 -28.51 15.75
N ARG A 20 7.56 -28.48 16.44
CA ARG A 20 6.41 -29.36 16.11
C ARG A 20 5.93 -29.20 14.67
N VAL A 21 5.83 -27.94 14.18
CA VAL A 21 5.43 -27.68 12.81
C VAL A 21 6.43 -28.23 11.81
N MET A 22 7.73 -28.07 12.08
CA MET A 22 8.78 -28.60 11.20
C MET A 22 8.77 -30.13 11.19
N ASP A 23 8.63 -30.77 12.34
CA ASP A 23 8.55 -32.22 12.44
C ASP A 23 7.37 -32.75 11.61
N SER A 24 6.19 -32.18 11.78
CA SER A 24 4.99 -32.55 11.00
C SER A 24 5.15 -32.30 9.50
N LEU A 25 5.76 -31.18 9.10
CA LEU A 25 6.00 -30.87 7.69
C LEU A 25 7.03 -31.83 7.07
N MET A 26 8.05 -32.24 7.82
CA MET A 26 9.07 -33.19 7.35
C MET A 26 8.53 -34.62 7.23
N GLU A 27 7.54 -34.99 8.03
CA GLU A 27 6.82 -36.27 7.92
C GLU A 27 5.95 -36.35 6.67
N GLU A 28 5.26 -35.25 6.32
CA GLU A 28 4.31 -35.22 5.22
C GLU A 28 4.92 -34.81 3.87
N PHE A 29 5.95 -33.95 3.90
CA PHE A 29 6.55 -33.37 2.70
C PHE A 29 8.05 -33.56 2.65
N LYS A 30 8.56 -33.77 1.43
CA LYS A 30 9.99 -33.79 1.18
C LYS A 30 10.55 -32.36 1.17
N ILE A 31 10.96 -31.85 2.32
CA ILE A 31 11.56 -30.54 2.45
C ILE A 31 13.02 -30.56 1.97
N SER A 32 13.31 -29.75 0.95
CA SER A 32 14.63 -29.68 0.32
C SER A 32 15.61 -28.76 1.07
N ALA A 33 15.12 -27.68 1.68
CA ALA A 33 15.93 -26.69 2.39
C ALA A 33 15.14 -25.98 3.49
N HIS A 34 15.85 -25.56 4.53
CA HIS A 34 15.31 -24.80 5.64
C HIS A 34 16.23 -23.61 5.96
N PHE A 35 15.69 -22.41 5.97
CA PHE A 35 16.46 -21.18 6.16
C PHE A 35 15.98 -20.43 7.40
N LYS A 36 16.93 -19.88 8.18
CA LYS A 36 16.69 -18.97 9.30
C LYS A 36 17.50 -17.69 9.12
N GLY A 37 16.99 -16.59 9.63
CA GLY A 37 17.68 -15.30 9.61
C GLY A 37 17.56 -14.55 8.30
N SER A 38 18.25 -14.97 7.24
CA SER A 38 18.19 -14.33 5.91
C SER A 38 17.81 -15.33 4.85
N PHE A 39 16.74 -15.03 4.11
CA PHE A 39 16.24 -15.90 3.05
C PHE A 39 15.48 -15.12 1.97
N LYS A 40 15.19 -15.80 0.87
CA LYS A 40 14.27 -15.28 -0.15
C LYS A 40 12.92 -15.98 -0.02
N TYR A 41 11.85 -15.22 -0.12
CA TYR A 41 10.48 -15.72 -0.14
C TYR A 41 9.67 -14.94 -1.18
N ILE A 42 9.09 -15.62 -2.15
CA ILE A 42 8.29 -15.02 -3.24
C ILE A 42 9.02 -13.84 -3.90
N GLY A 43 10.31 -13.97 -4.19
CA GLY A 43 11.11 -12.90 -4.81
C GLY A 43 11.50 -11.73 -3.88
N LEU A 44 11.10 -11.77 -2.61
CA LEU A 44 11.48 -10.81 -1.58
C LEU A 44 12.74 -11.26 -0.85
N ASN A 45 13.62 -10.33 -0.53
CA ASN A 45 14.72 -10.58 0.41
C ASN A 45 14.19 -10.30 1.83
N VAL A 46 14.24 -11.30 2.69
CA VAL A 46 13.85 -11.20 4.10
C VAL A 46 15.09 -11.30 4.96
N VAL A 47 15.31 -10.36 5.85
CA VAL A 47 16.44 -10.36 6.79
C VAL A 47 15.90 -10.16 8.20
N GLN A 48 16.02 -11.20 9.02
CA GLN A 48 15.63 -11.17 10.42
C GLN A 48 16.80 -10.67 11.29
N GLY A 49 16.59 -9.54 11.98
CA GLY A 49 17.45 -9.04 13.02
C GLY A 49 17.00 -9.52 14.41
N ARG A 50 17.62 -9.00 15.47
CA ARG A 50 17.27 -9.36 16.86
C ARG A 50 15.86 -8.88 17.25
N SER A 51 15.48 -7.68 16.86
CA SER A 51 14.20 -7.03 17.21
C SER A 51 13.48 -6.44 16.00
N SER A 52 13.78 -6.92 14.80
CA SER A 52 13.13 -6.45 13.59
C SER A 52 13.29 -7.42 12.44
N VAL A 53 12.37 -7.34 11.48
CA VAL A 53 12.50 -7.98 10.17
C VAL A 53 12.58 -6.89 9.11
N GLN A 54 13.50 -7.02 8.16
CA GLN A 54 13.61 -6.16 7.00
C GLN A 54 13.21 -6.93 5.75
N VAL A 55 12.45 -6.27 4.88
CA VAL A 55 12.01 -6.85 3.60
C VAL A 55 12.33 -5.88 2.47
N ASP A 56 12.98 -6.34 1.41
CA ASP A 56 13.27 -5.54 0.23
C ASP A 56 13.22 -6.37 -1.07
N GLN A 57 13.22 -5.66 -2.20
CA GLN A 57 13.33 -6.20 -3.56
C GLN A 57 14.51 -5.59 -4.32
N GLN A 58 15.58 -5.21 -3.64
CA GLN A 58 16.67 -4.45 -4.27
C GLN A 58 17.24 -5.14 -5.51
N LYS A 59 17.51 -6.45 -5.42
CA LYS A 59 18.01 -7.23 -6.56
C LYS A 59 17.05 -7.25 -7.75
N TYR A 60 15.74 -7.33 -7.47
CA TYR A 60 14.71 -7.26 -8.51
C TYR A 60 14.70 -5.89 -9.20
N VAL A 61 14.74 -4.81 -8.42
CA VAL A 61 14.77 -3.43 -8.92
C VAL A 61 16.00 -3.18 -9.81
N GLU A 62 17.16 -3.70 -9.45
CA GLU A 62 18.39 -3.60 -10.23
C GLU A 62 18.27 -4.26 -11.61
N CYS A 63 17.54 -5.37 -11.70
CA CYS A 63 17.30 -6.09 -12.94
C CYS A 63 16.31 -5.42 -13.90
N LEU A 64 15.50 -4.46 -13.43
CA LEU A 64 14.54 -3.75 -14.29
C LEU A 64 15.26 -3.00 -15.41
N LYS A 65 14.73 -3.06 -16.63
CA LYS A 65 15.29 -2.39 -17.78
C LYS A 65 14.32 -1.37 -18.35
N GLU A 66 14.84 -0.20 -18.71
CA GLU A 66 14.07 0.80 -19.45
C GLU A 66 13.77 0.29 -20.86
N ILE A 67 12.63 0.72 -21.41
CA ILE A 67 12.29 0.46 -22.81
C ILE A 67 13.07 1.45 -23.66
N ASN A 68 13.97 0.94 -24.50
CA ASN A 68 14.76 1.75 -25.41
C ASN A 68 13.91 2.13 -26.63
N LEU A 69 13.92 3.42 -26.97
CA LEU A 69 13.32 3.98 -28.17
C LEU A 69 14.37 4.72 -28.98
N SER A 70 14.22 4.74 -30.31
CA SER A 70 15.11 5.52 -31.17
C SER A 70 14.94 7.03 -30.91
N PRO A 71 15.96 7.86 -31.20
CA PRO A 71 15.85 9.32 -31.06
C PRO A 71 14.67 9.93 -31.83
N GLU A 72 14.34 9.36 -33.00
CA GLU A 72 13.22 9.76 -33.83
C GLU A 72 11.91 9.43 -33.12
N ARG A 73 11.79 8.23 -32.54
CA ARG A 73 10.61 7.75 -31.84
C ARG A 73 10.34 8.56 -30.56
N LEU A 74 11.38 8.97 -29.86
CA LEU A 74 11.29 9.83 -28.67
C LEU A 74 10.67 11.22 -28.98
N LYS A 75 10.75 11.71 -30.22
CA LYS A 75 10.11 12.96 -30.64
C LYS A 75 8.61 12.81 -30.87
N GLN A 76 8.14 11.60 -31.16
CA GLN A 76 6.76 11.24 -31.50
C GLN A 76 5.92 10.91 -30.25
N LYS A 77 5.90 11.81 -29.27
CA LYS A 77 5.35 11.51 -27.91
C LYS A 77 3.88 11.11 -27.90
N ASP A 78 3.09 11.65 -28.84
CA ASP A 78 1.65 11.46 -28.89
C ASP A 78 1.23 10.33 -29.84
N ASP A 79 2.18 9.74 -30.56
CA ASP A 79 1.92 8.64 -31.46
C ASP A 79 1.56 7.36 -30.72
N ILE A 80 0.62 6.64 -31.27
CA ILE A 80 0.19 5.33 -30.74
C ILE A 80 1.34 4.33 -30.85
N LEU A 81 1.48 3.50 -29.83
CA LEU A 81 2.49 2.44 -29.78
C LEU A 81 2.25 1.34 -30.80
N SER A 82 3.31 0.80 -31.39
CA SER A 82 3.29 -0.43 -32.17
C SER A 82 2.86 -1.62 -31.29
N LEU A 83 2.59 -2.77 -31.92
CA LEU A 83 2.26 -4.01 -31.18
C LEU A 83 3.41 -4.45 -30.28
N GLU A 84 4.65 -4.35 -30.75
CA GLU A 84 5.86 -4.69 -29.99
C GLU A 84 6.06 -3.74 -28.81
N GLU A 85 5.94 -2.42 -29.03
CA GLU A 85 6.05 -1.42 -27.97
C GLU A 85 4.95 -1.60 -26.90
N LYS A 86 3.73 -1.98 -27.31
CA LYS A 86 2.63 -2.32 -26.37
C LYS A 86 2.96 -3.54 -25.52
N ALA A 87 3.57 -4.57 -26.11
CA ALA A 87 3.98 -5.78 -25.39
C ALA A 87 5.07 -5.44 -24.35
N LEU A 88 6.07 -4.63 -24.73
CA LEU A 88 7.11 -4.15 -23.83
C LEU A 88 6.53 -3.31 -22.68
N LEU A 89 5.64 -2.36 -23.00
CA LEU A 89 4.98 -1.53 -21.99
C LEU A 89 4.16 -2.39 -21.01
N ARG A 90 3.43 -3.40 -21.49
CA ARG A 90 2.67 -4.32 -20.65
C ARG A 90 3.59 -5.10 -19.69
N SER A 91 4.71 -5.60 -20.21
CA SER A 91 5.70 -6.30 -19.40
C SER A 91 6.25 -5.40 -18.28
N VAL A 92 6.70 -4.18 -18.62
CA VAL A 92 7.23 -3.22 -17.66
C VAL A 92 6.13 -2.77 -16.66
N SER A 93 4.89 -2.58 -17.11
CA SER A 93 3.77 -2.25 -16.22
C SER A 93 3.56 -3.32 -15.15
N GLY A 94 3.59 -4.60 -15.53
CA GLY A 94 3.51 -5.72 -14.59
C GLY A 94 4.67 -5.73 -13.59
N GLN A 95 5.89 -5.45 -14.06
CA GLN A 95 7.08 -5.37 -13.22
C GLN A 95 7.00 -4.22 -12.19
N LEU A 96 6.50 -3.06 -12.62
CA LEU A 96 6.29 -1.91 -11.73
C LEU A 96 5.18 -2.17 -10.71
N LEU A 97 4.07 -2.80 -11.12
CA LEU A 97 3.00 -3.22 -10.22
C LEU A 97 3.52 -4.19 -9.16
N TRP A 98 4.32 -5.18 -9.56
CA TRP A 98 4.93 -6.12 -8.62
C TRP A 98 5.79 -5.40 -7.57
N ALA A 99 6.69 -4.51 -7.99
CA ALA A 99 7.50 -3.73 -7.07
C ALA A 99 6.64 -2.86 -6.14
N SER A 100 5.63 -2.17 -6.70
CA SER A 100 4.78 -1.24 -5.95
C SER A 100 3.91 -1.93 -4.90
N THR A 101 3.42 -3.13 -5.17
CA THR A 101 2.53 -3.86 -4.27
C THR A 101 3.29 -4.63 -3.19
N GLN A 102 4.57 -4.91 -3.39
CA GLN A 102 5.34 -5.71 -2.44
C GLN A 102 6.17 -4.87 -1.46
N THR A 103 6.94 -3.91 -1.95
CA THR A 103 7.91 -3.19 -1.09
C THR A 103 8.06 -1.70 -1.40
N ARG A 104 7.47 -1.22 -2.50
CA ARG A 104 7.69 0.14 -3.01
C ARG A 104 6.39 0.94 -3.18
N PRO A 105 5.66 1.24 -2.07
CA PRO A 105 4.44 2.05 -2.14
C PRO A 105 4.68 3.44 -2.75
N ASP A 106 5.88 3.96 -2.70
CA ASP A 106 6.26 5.27 -3.25
C ASP A 106 6.10 5.39 -4.76
N ILE A 107 5.95 4.28 -5.50
CA ILE A 107 5.65 4.28 -6.93
C ILE A 107 4.25 3.74 -7.26
N SER A 108 3.40 3.51 -6.26
CA SER A 108 2.08 2.88 -6.48
C SER A 108 1.20 3.71 -7.41
N PHE A 109 1.22 5.05 -7.29
CA PHE A 109 0.52 5.93 -8.21
C PHE A 109 1.03 5.78 -9.64
N ASP A 110 2.35 5.88 -9.84
CA ASP A 110 2.98 5.76 -11.16
C ASP A 110 2.63 4.40 -11.79
N ALA A 111 2.78 3.29 -11.05
CA ALA A 111 2.46 1.94 -11.50
C ALA A 111 0.98 1.77 -11.87
N CYS A 112 0.07 2.31 -11.06
CA CYS A 112 -1.36 2.28 -11.33
C CYS A 112 -1.72 3.04 -12.62
N VAL A 113 -1.23 4.27 -12.78
CA VAL A 113 -1.49 5.10 -13.97
C VAL A 113 -0.91 4.46 -15.23
N ILE A 114 0.32 3.95 -15.16
CA ILE A 114 0.98 3.26 -16.28
C ILE A 114 0.21 2.00 -16.69
N SER A 115 -0.38 1.28 -15.76
CA SER A 115 -1.17 0.07 -16.05
C SER A 115 -2.54 0.35 -16.64
N ASN A 116 -3.08 1.56 -16.45
CA ASN A 116 -4.42 1.98 -16.85
C ASN A 116 -4.43 2.93 -18.07
N TYR A 117 -3.55 2.72 -19.04
CA TYR A 117 -3.42 3.58 -20.22
C TYR A 117 -4.55 3.46 -21.26
N GLY A 118 -5.59 2.67 -21.00
CA GLY A 118 -6.74 2.53 -21.91
C GLY A 118 -6.42 1.84 -23.24
N LYS A 119 -7.19 2.16 -24.29
CA LYS A 119 -7.14 1.44 -25.58
C LYS A 119 -6.01 1.91 -26.52
N GLY A 120 -5.45 3.08 -26.28
CA GLY A 120 -4.46 3.71 -27.18
C GLY A 120 -3.23 4.24 -26.44
N PRO A 121 -2.34 3.36 -25.88
CA PRO A 121 -1.13 3.83 -25.26
C PRO A 121 -0.20 4.50 -26.28
N THR A 122 0.43 5.60 -25.85
CA THR A 122 1.35 6.40 -26.66
C THR A 122 2.78 6.32 -26.13
N VAL A 123 3.72 6.88 -26.86
CA VAL A 123 5.12 6.99 -26.44
C VAL A 123 5.27 7.67 -25.07
N ARG A 124 4.34 8.60 -24.69
CA ARG A 124 4.32 9.19 -23.33
C ARG A 124 4.19 8.13 -22.23
N ASN A 125 3.47 7.05 -22.48
CA ASN A 125 3.31 5.97 -21.49
C ASN A 125 4.62 5.21 -21.28
N ILE A 126 5.40 4.98 -22.33
CA ILE A 126 6.76 4.40 -22.22
C ILE A 126 7.68 5.34 -21.44
N LEU A 127 7.66 6.63 -21.75
CA LEU A 127 8.47 7.62 -21.04
C LEU A 127 8.11 7.68 -19.54
N ALA A 128 6.82 7.59 -19.21
CA ALA A 128 6.36 7.51 -17.82
C ALA A 128 6.86 6.24 -17.13
N ALA A 129 6.79 5.08 -17.81
CA ALA A 129 7.31 3.81 -17.29
C ALA A 129 8.83 3.88 -17.04
N ASN A 130 9.60 4.41 -17.97
CA ASN A 130 11.04 4.59 -17.82
C ASN A 130 11.37 5.56 -16.66
N LYS A 131 10.59 6.64 -16.49
CA LYS A 131 10.72 7.55 -15.34
C LYS A 131 10.49 6.83 -14.02
N ALA A 132 9.47 5.97 -13.93
CA ALA A 132 9.19 5.18 -12.74
C ALA A 132 10.32 4.18 -12.44
N ILE A 133 10.90 3.52 -13.45
CA ILE A 133 12.08 2.66 -13.28
C ILE A 133 13.27 3.47 -12.74
N LYS A 134 13.54 4.66 -13.28
CA LYS A 134 14.62 5.54 -12.80
C LYS A 134 14.40 5.93 -11.33
N LYS A 135 13.16 6.30 -10.96
CA LYS A 135 12.79 6.61 -9.58
C LYS A 135 13.05 5.42 -8.65
N LEU A 136 12.64 4.21 -9.05
CA LEU A 136 12.93 2.98 -8.30
C LEU A 136 14.43 2.76 -8.08
N LYS A 137 15.22 2.91 -9.11
CA LYS A 137 16.69 2.68 -9.06
C LYS A 137 17.45 3.77 -8.30
N SER A 138 16.95 5.00 -8.31
CA SER A 138 17.59 6.13 -7.60
C SER A 138 17.34 6.14 -6.10
N THR A 139 16.37 5.36 -5.61
CA THR A 139 16.01 5.31 -4.19
C THR A 139 16.05 3.88 -3.68
N THR A 140 16.89 3.62 -2.70
CA THR A 140 16.84 2.36 -1.95
C THR A 140 15.75 2.45 -0.89
N SER A 141 14.85 1.48 -0.85
CA SER A 141 13.83 1.39 0.18
C SER A 141 13.75 -0.03 0.71
N LYS A 142 13.60 -0.13 2.01
CA LYS A 142 13.34 -1.38 2.74
C LYS A 142 12.14 -1.15 3.63
N LEU A 143 11.30 -2.14 3.74
CA LEU A 143 10.25 -2.17 4.76
C LEU A 143 10.87 -2.68 6.05
N LEU A 144 10.73 -1.90 7.12
CA LEU A 144 11.16 -2.30 8.45
C LEU A 144 9.94 -2.70 9.28
N PHE A 145 9.94 -3.93 9.76
CA PHE A 145 8.97 -4.48 10.70
C PHE A 145 9.66 -4.59 12.06
N PRO A 146 9.52 -3.59 12.95
CA PRO A 146 10.15 -3.59 14.26
C PRO A 146 9.37 -4.46 15.25
N GLU A 147 9.98 -4.77 16.36
CA GLU A 147 9.25 -5.23 17.52
C GLU A 147 8.32 -4.11 18.02
N LEU A 148 7.01 -4.42 18.13
CA LEU A 148 5.97 -3.47 18.50
C LEU A 148 5.55 -3.55 19.98
N GLY A 149 6.20 -4.41 20.78
CA GLY A 149 5.92 -4.58 22.19
C GLY A 149 4.70 -5.44 22.49
N ASN A 150 3.93 -5.05 23.51
CA ASN A 150 2.77 -5.82 23.97
C ASN A 150 1.61 -5.75 22.96
N PRO A 151 1.12 -6.88 22.43
CA PRO A 151 0.02 -6.90 21.48
C PRO A 151 -1.30 -6.28 21.99
N GLU A 152 -1.57 -6.28 23.29
CA GLU A 152 -2.74 -5.63 23.89
C GLU A 152 -2.72 -4.09 23.78
N GLU A 153 -1.56 -3.52 23.46
CA GLU A 153 -1.38 -2.09 23.26
C GLU A 153 -1.34 -1.68 21.78
N PHE A 154 -1.49 -2.63 20.87
CA PHE A 154 -1.45 -2.36 19.43
C PHE A 154 -2.60 -1.46 19.00
N LYS A 155 -2.31 -0.64 17.98
CA LYS A 155 -3.27 0.20 17.27
C LYS A 155 -3.09 0.03 15.78
N VAL A 156 -4.17 0.20 15.05
CA VAL A 156 -4.14 0.26 13.59
C VAL A 156 -4.26 1.72 13.15
N LEU A 157 -3.33 2.17 12.31
CA LEU A 157 -3.30 3.53 11.78
C LEU A 157 -3.55 3.49 10.29
N ALA A 158 -4.65 4.05 9.81
CA ALA A 158 -5.06 4.04 8.41
C ALA A 158 -5.04 5.47 7.85
N TYR A 159 -4.16 5.76 6.89
CA TYR A 159 -4.10 7.03 6.17
C TYR A 159 -4.81 6.90 4.85
N SER A 160 -5.63 7.89 4.49
CA SER A 160 -6.33 7.97 3.21
C SER A 160 -6.20 9.34 2.56
N ASP A 161 -6.03 9.37 1.25
CA ASP A 161 -6.03 10.57 0.43
C ASP A 161 -6.74 10.30 -0.91
N ALA A 162 -7.37 11.31 -1.50
CA ALA A 162 -7.98 11.18 -2.81
C ALA A 162 -7.81 12.44 -3.64
N THR A 163 -7.59 12.26 -4.95
CA THR A 163 -7.57 13.37 -5.92
C THR A 163 -8.81 13.31 -6.80
N HIS A 164 -9.56 14.42 -6.82
CA HIS A 164 -10.78 14.52 -7.61
C HIS A 164 -10.48 14.80 -9.09
N ALA A 165 -11.08 13.99 -9.98
CA ALA A 165 -11.01 14.16 -11.45
C ALA A 165 -9.59 14.35 -12.00
N SER A 166 -8.59 13.75 -11.38
CA SER A 166 -7.16 13.97 -11.68
C SER A 166 -6.61 13.11 -12.82
N LEU A 167 -7.30 12.04 -13.17
CA LEU A 167 -6.85 11.16 -14.25
C LEU A 167 -7.29 11.69 -15.62
N PRO A 168 -6.56 11.36 -16.71
CA PRO A 168 -6.91 11.80 -18.06
C PRO A 168 -8.34 11.46 -18.50
N SER A 169 -8.94 10.43 -17.92
CA SER A 169 -10.34 10.05 -18.14
C SER A 169 -11.35 10.89 -17.37
N GLY A 170 -10.92 11.88 -16.58
CA GLY A 170 -11.76 12.61 -15.64
C GLY A 170 -12.15 11.81 -14.39
N ALA A 171 -11.58 10.63 -14.20
CA ALA A 171 -11.81 9.82 -13.02
C ALA A 171 -10.97 10.32 -11.83
N SER A 172 -11.46 10.08 -10.63
CA SER A 172 -10.76 10.35 -9.38
C SER A 172 -9.84 9.19 -9.04
N HIS A 173 -8.80 9.47 -8.27
CA HIS A 173 -7.83 8.51 -7.79
C HIS A 173 -7.79 8.52 -6.27
N GLY A 174 -7.77 7.34 -5.65
CA GLY A 174 -7.70 7.20 -4.21
C GLY A 174 -6.52 6.34 -3.79
N ALA A 175 -6.05 6.56 -2.58
CA ALA A 175 -5.02 5.70 -1.98
C ALA A 175 -5.15 5.64 -0.46
N LEU A 176 -4.75 4.51 0.07
CA LEU A 176 -4.64 4.27 1.50
C LEU A 176 -3.32 3.59 1.85
N ILE A 177 -2.89 3.77 3.09
CA ILE A 177 -1.81 2.98 3.69
C ILE A 177 -2.14 2.71 5.15
N VAL A 178 -1.98 1.45 5.57
CA VAL A 178 -2.32 0.97 6.92
C VAL A 178 -1.06 0.46 7.61
N PHE A 179 -0.86 0.92 8.83
CA PHE A 179 0.22 0.50 9.71
C PHE A 179 -0.33 -0.16 10.97
N LEU A 180 0.39 -1.15 11.47
CA LEU A 180 0.25 -1.62 12.84
C LEU A 180 1.23 -0.84 13.71
N ALA A 181 0.76 -0.27 14.81
CA ALA A 181 1.53 0.57 15.72
C ALA A 181 1.58 -0.02 17.13
N GLY A 182 2.75 0.09 17.76
CA GLY A 182 2.99 -0.31 19.16
C GLY A 182 4.34 0.19 19.62
N ASN A 183 4.51 0.45 20.90
CA ASN A 183 5.77 0.87 21.52
C ASN A 183 6.47 2.05 20.78
N GLY A 184 5.70 3.04 20.31
CA GLY A 184 6.23 4.19 19.56
C GLY A 184 6.81 3.86 18.18
N ARG A 185 6.54 2.69 17.65
CA ARG A 185 6.97 2.18 16.34
C ARG A 185 5.77 1.83 15.47
N VAL A 186 6.01 1.72 14.15
CA VAL A 186 5.00 1.29 13.18
C VAL A 186 5.57 0.27 12.20
N ALA A 187 4.72 -0.66 11.78
CA ALA A 187 4.99 -1.62 10.72
C ALA A 187 3.98 -1.41 9.60
N PRO A 188 4.39 -1.27 8.32
CA PRO A 188 3.46 -1.18 7.19
C PRO A 188 2.82 -2.54 6.95
N ILE A 189 1.48 -2.59 6.90
CA ILE A 189 0.77 -3.87 6.69
C ILE A 189 0.12 -3.94 5.32
N MET A 190 -0.47 -2.83 4.87
CA MET A 190 -1.21 -2.78 3.62
C MET A 190 -1.15 -1.39 3.02
N TRP A 191 -1.10 -1.31 1.70
CA TRP A 191 -1.32 -0.05 0.96
C TRP A 191 -1.99 -0.34 -0.37
N GLN A 192 -2.68 0.67 -0.87
CA GLN A 192 -3.37 0.61 -2.14
C GLN A 192 -3.33 1.97 -2.82
N SER A 193 -3.24 1.97 -4.14
CA SER A 193 -3.37 3.14 -4.99
C SER A 193 -4.19 2.72 -6.20
N LYS A 194 -5.35 3.32 -6.39
CA LYS A 194 -6.30 2.89 -7.43
C LYS A 194 -7.12 4.04 -7.99
N LYS A 195 -7.55 3.89 -9.24
CA LYS A 195 -8.66 4.67 -9.77
C LYS A 195 -9.92 4.35 -8.97
N LEU A 196 -10.66 5.37 -8.53
CA LEU A 196 -11.94 5.16 -7.86
C LEU A 196 -12.96 4.50 -8.80
N ASN A 197 -13.66 3.50 -8.29
CA ASN A 197 -14.61 2.69 -9.08
C ASN A 197 -15.89 3.47 -9.45
N ARG A 198 -16.19 4.54 -8.71
CA ARG A 198 -17.37 5.38 -8.93
C ARG A 198 -16.97 6.79 -9.35
N VAL A 199 -17.78 7.40 -10.20
CA VAL A 199 -17.66 8.83 -10.48
C VAL A 199 -18.05 9.62 -9.23
N THR A 200 -17.14 10.47 -8.79
CA THR A 200 -17.36 11.39 -7.66
C THR A 200 -17.69 12.78 -8.19
N LYS A 201 -18.64 13.47 -7.54
CA LYS A 201 -19.13 14.79 -7.99
C LYS A 201 -18.39 15.96 -7.35
N SER A 202 -17.55 15.68 -6.35
CA SER A 202 -16.80 16.71 -5.62
C SER A 202 -15.54 16.14 -4.99
N PRO A 203 -14.57 16.98 -4.62
CA PRO A 203 -13.41 16.54 -3.82
C PRO A 203 -13.83 15.85 -2.52
N LEU A 204 -14.81 16.43 -1.79
CA LEU A 204 -15.35 15.82 -0.56
C LEU A 204 -15.87 14.40 -0.79
N ALA A 205 -16.55 14.14 -1.93
CA ALA A 205 -17.04 12.80 -2.24
C ALA A 205 -15.89 11.80 -2.50
N SER A 206 -14.80 12.23 -3.15
CA SER A 206 -13.61 11.41 -3.37
C SER A 206 -12.92 11.07 -2.06
N GLU A 207 -12.72 12.06 -1.21
CA GLU A 207 -12.11 11.91 0.12
C GLU A 207 -12.94 10.99 1.05
N THR A 208 -14.28 11.18 1.03
CA THR A 208 -15.18 10.34 1.83
C THR A 208 -15.12 8.89 1.40
N MET A 209 -15.12 8.64 0.09
CA MET A 209 -15.08 7.29 -0.45
C MET A 209 -13.77 6.59 -0.06
N GLU A 210 -12.64 7.28 -0.14
CA GLU A 210 -11.35 6.69 0.19
C GLU A 210 -11.18 6.53 1.70
N LEU A 211 -11.71 7.44 2.52
CA LEU A 211 -11.75 7.28 3.97
C LEU A 211 -12.57 6.05 4.39
N ALA A 212 -13.71 5.79 3.72
CA ALA A 212 -14.50 4.59 3.99
C ALA A 212 -13.72 3.31 3.68
N GLU A 213 -13.04 3.26 2.54
CA GLU A 213 -12.15 2.13 2.16
C GLU A 213 -11.01 1.94 3.18
N ALA A 214 -10.39 3.03 3.64
CA ALA A 214 -9.32 2.97 4.64
C ALA A 214 -9.84 2.52 6.02
N ALA A 215 -11.04 2.92 6.40
CA ALA A 215 -11.69 2.47 7.63
C ALA A 215 -11.98 0.97 7.59
N ASP A 216 -12.53 0.47 6.48
CA ASP A 216 -12.81 -0.96 6.30
C ASP A 216 -11.50 -1.78 6.26
N ALA A 217 -10.46 -1.29 5.59
CA ALA A 217 -9.14 -1.92 5.59
C ALA A 217 -8.51 -1.95 7.00
N GLY A 218 -8.59 -0.84 7.72
CA GLY A 218 -8.11 -0.75 9.11
C GLY A 218 -8.84 -1.71 10.03
N PHE A 219 -10.16 -1.80 9.91
CA PHE A 219 -10.97 -2.73 10.67
C PHE A 219 -10.63 -4.19 10.38
N LEU A 220 -10.46 -4.55 9.11
CA LEU A 220 -10.02 -5.89 8.71
C LEU A 220 -8.66 -6.26 9.33
N ILE A 221 -7.68 -5.35 9.27
CA ILE A 221 -6.36 -5.58 9.86
C ILE A 221 -6.47 -5.73 11.38
N ALA A 222 -7.29 -4.91 12.05
CA ALA A 222 -7.50 -5.03 13.49
C ALA A 222 -8.14 -6.39 13.87
N ALA A 223 -9.11 -6.88 13.08
CA ALA A 223 -9.71 -8.21 13.28
C ALA A 223 -8.66 -9.33 13.11
N MET A 224 -7.84 -9.25 12.06
CA MET A 224 -6.74 -10.22 11.85
C MET A 224 -5.72 -10.19 13.00
N VAL A 225 -5.37 -9.02 13.50
CA VAL A 225 -4.44 -8.86 14.65
C VAL A 225 -5.07 -9.47 15.91
N GLN A 226 -6.36 -9.20 16.17
CA GLN A 226 -7.07 -9.77 17.30
C GLN A 226 -7.04 -11.31 17.25
N GLU A 227 -7.33 -11.90 16.10
CA GLU A 227 -7.32 -13.34 15.91
C GLU A 227 -5.92 -13.94 16.07
N VAL A 228 -4.90 -13.38 15.38
CA VAL A 228 -3.51 -13.89 15.39
C VAL A 228 -2.92 -13.90 16.81
N TYR A 229 -3.19 -12.85 17.59
CA TYR A 229 -2.65 -12.70 18.95
C TYR A 229 -3.63 -13.14 20.04
N ASN A 230 -4.83 -13.60 19.69
CA ASN A 230 -5.91 -13.97 20.63
C ASN A 230 -6.18 -12.86 21.65
N LEU A 231 -6.33 -11.62 21.17
CA LEU A 231 -6.49 -10.46 22.04
C LEU A 231 -7.88 -10.41 22.65
N GLN A 232 -7.98 -9.99 23.91
CA GLN A 232 -9.22 -9.79 24.60
C GLN A 232 -9.99 -8.55 24.11
N ARG A 233 -9.27 -7.58 23.53
CA ARG A 233 -9.82 -6.33 23.03
C ARG A 233 -9.48 -6.14 21.58
N PHE A 234 -10.43 -5.57 20.84
CA PHE A 234 -10.21 -5.17 19.45
C PHE A 234 -9.21 -4.00 19.39
N PRO A 235 -8.12 -4.10 18.61
CA PRO A 235 -7.16 -3.01 18.48
C PRO A 235 -7.85 -1.73 17.99
N PRO A 236 -7.63 -0.56 18.62
CA PRO A 236 -8.19 0.70 18.16
C PRO A 236 -7.75 1.04 16.73
N VAL A 237 -8.70 1.46 15.90
CA VAL A 237 -8.43 1.91 14.52
C VAL A 237 -8.49 3.43 14.47
N GLU A 238 -7.38 4.06 14.09
CA GLU A 238 -7.27 5.51 13.90
C GLU A 238 -7.11 5.82 12.41
N CYS A 239 -8.11 6.48 11.82
CA CYS A 239 -8.10 6.90 10.42
C CYS A 239 -7.63 8.35 10.30
N PHE A 240 -6.75 8.63 9.34
CA PHE A 240 -6.13 9.94 9.12
C PHE A 240 -6.44 10.47 7.73
N THR A 241 -6.92 11.72 7.66
CA THR A 241 -7.16 12.47 6.43
C THR A 241 -6.66 13.90 6.58
N ASP A 242 -6.21 14.54 5.50
CA ASP A 242 -5.87 15.96 5.46
C ASP A 242 -7.06 16.84 5.05
N SER A 243 -8.20 16.23 4.77
CA SER A 243 -9.45 16.93 4.46
C SER A 243 -10.14 17.46 5.72
N LEU A 244 -9.88 18.72 6.08
CA LEU A 244 -10.54 19.36 7.21
C LEU A 244 -12.07 19.42 7.01
N SER A 245 -12.51 19.72 5.78
CA SER A 245 -13.93 19.74 5.42
C SER A 245 -14.61 18.40 5.65
N LEU A 246 -13.93 17.28 5.38
CA LEU A 246 -14.46 15.95 5.66
C LEU A 246 -14.59 15.70 7.15
N THR A 247 -13.56 16.03 7.94
CA THR A 247 -13.61 15.81 9.40
C THR A 247 -14.69 16.64 10.09
N GLU A 248 -14.93 17.87 9.63
CA GLU A 248 -16.03 18.71 10.11
C GLU A 248 -17.39 18.18 9.64
N PHE A 249 -17.49 17.76 8.39
CA PHE A 249 -18.72 17.21 7.81
C PHE A 249 -19.19 15.95 8.53
N LEU A 250 -18.28 15.07 8.95
CA LEU A 250 -18.61 13.86 9.71
C LEU A 250 -19.23 14.15 11.07
N LYS A 251 -18.93 15.32 11.67
CA LYS A 251 -19.49 15.77 12.96
C LYS A 251 -20.88 16.38 12.84
N THR A 252 -21.28 16.80 11.63
CA THR A 252 -22.58 17.47 11.40
C THR A 252 -23.66 16.45 11.07
N SER A 253 -24.93 16.82 11.37
CA SER A 253 -26.11 16.02 11.02
C SER A 253 -26.78 16.42 9.71
N HIS A 254 -26.08 17.19 8.85
CA HIS A 254 -26.65 17.65 7.58
C HIS A 254 -27.11 16.50 6.69
N VAL A 255 -28.27 16.72 6.05
CA VAL A 255 -28.83 15.77 5.08
C VAL A 255 -28.00 15.81 3.80
N ILE A 256 -27.54 14.65 3.39
CA ILE A 256 -26.74 14.47 2.18
C ILE A 256 -27.68 14.18 1.01
N GLN A 257 -27.72 15.06 0.02
CA GLN A 257 -28.58 14.90 -1.16
C GLN A 257 -28.06 13.80 -2.10
N ASP A 258 -26.73 13.67 -2.26
CA ASP A 258 -26.15 12.59 -3.06
C ASP A 258 -26.30 11.25 -2.33
N THR A 259 -27.15 10.37 -2.89
CA THR A 259 -27.48 9.07 -2.29
C THR A 259 -26.25 8.17 -2.10
N ARG A 260 -25.29 8.21 -3.04
CA ARG A 260 -24.08 7.39 -2.97
C ARG A 260 -23.16 7.85 -1.85
N LEU A 261 -22.93 9.17 -1.77
CA LEU A 261 -22.15 9.77 -0.67
C LEU A 261 -22.81 9.53 0.68
N ARG A 262 -24.14 9.54 0.71
CA ARG A 262 -24.92 9.26 1.95
C ARG A 262 -24.60 7.89 2.53
N VAL A 263 -24.48 6.87 1.71
CA VAL A 263 -24.16 5.49 2.16
C VAL A 263 -22.77 5.45 2.79
N ASP A 264 -21.76 6.01 2.09
CA ASP A 264 -20.37 6.01 2.60
C ASP A 264 -20.28 6.81 3.92
N VAL A 265 -20.91 7.97 4.01
CA VAL A 265 -20.94 8.78 5.24
C VAL A 265 -21.71 8.08 6.36
N ALA A 266 -22.84 7.44 6.05
CA ALA A 266 -23.61 6.68 7.04
C ALA A 266 -22.77 5.56 7.65
N ARG A 267 -22.04 4.81 6.82
CA ARG A 267 -21.12 3.76 7.26
C ARG A 267 -20.03 4.31 8.20
N ILE A 268 -19.34 5.38 7.79
CA ILE A 268 -18.29 6.00 8.64
C ILE A 268 -18.89 6.49 9.98
N ARG A 269 -20.05 7.15 9.96
CA ARG A 269 -20.72 7.64 11.17
C ARG A 269 -21.16 6.51 12.10
N GLU A 270 -21.61 5.40 11.55
CA GLU A 270 -21.93 4.20 12.31
C GLU A 270 -20.70 3.67 13.03
N MET A 271 -19.57 3.48 12.32
CA MET A 271 -18.30 3.03 12.90
C MET A 271 -17.80 4.00 13.99
N LEU A 272 -17.93 5.32 13.77
CA LEU A 272 -17.59 6.33 14.78
C LEU A 272 -18.48 6.23 16.03
N LYS A 273 -19.80 6.03 15.85
CA LYS A 273 -20.77 5.87 16.95
C LYS A 273 -20.51 4.60 17.76
N LEU A 274 -20.17 3.51 17.08
CA LEU A 274 -19.83 2.24 17.71
C LEU A 274 -18.41 2.24 18.31
N LYS A 275 -17.64 3.31 18.12
CA LYS A 275 -16.24 3.45 18.54
C LYS A 275 -15.32 2.38 17.92
N GLU A 276 -15.68 1.88 16.77
CA GLU A 276 -14.87 0.95 15.98
C GLU A 276 -13.66 1.68 15.36
N ILE A 277 -13.87 2.94 14.97
CA ILE A 277 -12.82 3.83 14.44
C ILE A 277 -12.82 5.20 15.10
N THR A 278 -11.71 5.91 14.94
CA THR A 278 -11.62 7.35 15.16
C THR A 278 -11.10 8.02 13.89
N VAL A 279 -11.60 9.22 13.55
CA VAL A 279 -11.11 10.00 12.42
C VAL A 279 -10.38 11.23 12.92
N LYS A 280 -9.14 11.39 12.47
CA LYS A 280 -8.24 12.48 12.86
C LYS A 280 -7.78 13.26 11.63
N TRP A 281 -7.75 14.57 11.74
CA TRP A 281 -7.14 15.41 10.74
C TRP A 281 -5.62 15.46 10.91
N VAL A 282 -4.90 15.44 9.79
CA VAL A 282 -3.45 15.64 9.74
C VAL A 282 -3.10 16.75 8.75
N ARG A 283 -1.98 17.45 8.98
CA ARG A 283 -1.45 18.38 7.98
C ARG A 283 -0.99 17.63 6.75
N ASN A 284 -1.12 18.23 5.56
CA ASN A 284 -0.67 17.63 4.28
C ASN A 284 0.75 17.08 4.35
N GLU A 285 1.65 17.77 5.07
CA GLU A 285 3.03 17.30 5.23
C GLU A 285 3.17 15.97 6.00
N PHE A 286 2.15 15.54 6.74
CA PHE A 286 2.08 14.26 7.47
C PHE A 286 1.11 13.25 6.84
N GLN A 287 0.52 13.60 5.69
CA GLN A 287 -0.34 12.70 4.94
C GLN A 287 0.51 11.64 4.21
N LEU A 288 0.58 10.44 4.78
CA LEU A 288 1.42 9.36 4.23
C LEU A 288 0.83 8.72 2.97
N ALA A 289 -0.46 8.92 2.70
CA ALA A 289 -1.12 8.45 1.49
C ALA A 289 -0.94 9.39 0.28
N ASP A 290 -0.55 10.67 0.49
CA ASP A 290 -0.40 11.67 -0.59
C ASP A 290 0.55 11.22 -1.73
N PRO A 291 1.72 10.59 -1.47
CA PRO A 291 2.59 10.10 -2.54
C PRO A 291 1.96 8.98 -3.39
N LEU A 292 0.89 8.36 -2.91
CA LEU A 292 0.19 7.28 -3.58
C LEU A 292 -0.98 7.79 -4.45
N THR A 293 -1.32 9.10 -4.40
CA THR A 293 -2.46 9.69 -5.13
C THR A 293 -2.07 10.71 -6.18
N LYS A 294 -0.85 11.26 -6.12
CA LYS A 294 -0.46 12.42 -6.94
C LYS A 294 0.87 12.21 -7.66
N ALA A 295 0.90 12.55 -8.94
CA ALA A 295 2.14 12.57 -9.70
C ALA A 295 3.13 13.59 -9.12
N GLY A 296 4.34 13.15 -8.82
CA GLY A 296 5.40 14.04 -8.34
C GLY A 296 5.28 14.49 -6.88
N ALA A 297 4.32 13.98 -6.11
CA ALA A 297 4.27 14.19 -4.68
C ALA A 297 5.52 13.63 -4.00
N SER A 298 5.97 14.33 -2.95
CA SER A 298 7.19 13.92 -2.23
C SER A 298 6.95 12.66 -1.41
N SER A 299 7.66 11.59 -1.73
CA SER A 299 7.62 10.33 -0.96
C SER A 299 8.64 10.28 0.19
N VAL A 300 9.37 11.36 0.46
CA VAL A 300 10.47 11.39 1.44
C VAL A 300 10.02 10.96 2.83
N LYS A 301 8.91 11.51 3.34
CA LYS A 301 8.38 11.13 4.66
C LYS A 301 7.90 9.70 4.71
N LEU A 302 7.16 9.26 3.69
CA LEU A 302 6.72 7.88 3.59
C LEU A 302 7.93 6.92 3.63
N LEU A 303 8.93 7.16 2.79
CA LEU A 303 10.15 6.34 2.75
C LEU A 303 10.94 6.39 4.08
N GLU A 304 10.96 7.55 4.76
CA GLU A 304 11.55 7.67 6.10
C GLU A 304 10.82 6.77 7.10
N VAL A 305 9.48 6.82 7.14
CA VAL A 305 8.67 5.97 8.01
C VAL A 305 8.90 4.49 7.72
N LEU A 306 8.86 4.07 6.45
CA LEU A 306 9.08 2.68 6.04
C LEU A 306 10.46 2.17 6.46
N ARG A 307 11.49 3.01 6.39
CA ARG A 307 12.87 2.67 6.72
C ARG A 307 13.16 2.70 8.23
N THR A 308 12.55 3.64 8.96
CA THR A 308 12.87 3.88 10.38
C THR A 308 11.84 3.30 11.33
N ALA A 309 10.66 2.93 10.81
CA ALA A 309 9.50 2.51 11.58
C ALA A 309 9.09 3.56 12.67
N LYS A 310 9.32 4.84 12.41
CA LYS A 310 8.97 5.95 13.32
C LYS A 310 8.04 6.92 12.61
N LEU A 311 6.92 7.24 13.26
CA LEU A 311 6.07 8.36 12.90
C LEU A 311 6.57 9.60 13.63
N LYS A 312 6.89 10.65 12.88
CA LYS A 312 7.07 12.00 13.43
C LYS A 312 5.73 12.72 13.19
N MET A 313 4.95 12.88 14.24
CA MET A 313 3.74 13.68 14.24
C MET A 313 4.06 15.13 14.57
#